data_779ef90f378a7f73bfbb2c91816aabea
#
_entry.id   779ef90f378a7f73bfbb2c91816aabea
#
_cell.length_a   1.000
_cell.length_b   1.000
_cell.length_c   1.000
_cell.angle_alpha   90.00
_cell.angle_beta   90.00
_cell.angle_gamma   90.00
#
_symmetry.space_group_name_H-M   'P 1'
#
loop_
_entity.id
_entity.type
_entity.pdbx_description
1 polymer ?
#
loop_
_entity_poly.entity_id
_entity_poly.type
_entity_poly.pdbx_seq_one_letter_code
_entity_poly.pdbx_strand_id
1 'polypeptide(L)'
;MTSRSERLLRLIALFCFGAVGIALISQHVFDMPPCAWCVMQRLIYLAIGIVALVGGFGGGRALTRVCGALSALLAAAGVVAAWYQYSVAAKMLSCDQTFADRFMSGTGLDGAVPWLFGIYATCMDAVVSVLGIEYALWSLALFVIVFFMALPVVFGRGRA
;
A
#
# COMPACT_ATOMS: atom_id res chain seq x y z
N MET A 1 22.35 -12.40 15.50
CA MET A 1 22.40 -10.94 15.13
C MET A 1 21.58 -10.76 13.87
N THR A 2 20.57 -9.88 13.90
CA THR A 2 19.71 -9.63 12.74
C THR A 2 20.47 -8.84 11.68
N SER A 3 20.40 -9.31 10.43
CA SER A 3 21.07 -8.63 9.31
C SER A 3 20.44 -7.25 9.05
N ARG A 4 21.20 -6.34 8.41
CA ARG A 4 20.68 -5.03 8.00
C ARG A 4 19.43 -5.16 7.12
N SER A 5 19.41 -6.16 6.23
CA SER A 5 18.30 -6.45 5.34
C SER A 5 17.03 -6.88 6.08
N GLU A 6 17.16 -7.72 7.11
CA GLU A 6 16.02 -8.12 7.95
C GLU A 6 15.44 -6.94 8.73
N ARG A 7 16.31 -6.05 9.24
CA ARG A 7 15.85 -4.81 9.91
C ARG A 7 15.09 -3.90 8.96
N LEU A 8 15.56 -3.74 7.72
CA LEU A 8 14.87 -2.94 6.70
C LEU A 8 13.50 -3.52 6.37
N LEU A 9 13.38 -4.85 6.20
CA LEU A 9 12.09 -5.49 5.94
C LEU A 9 11.10 -5.29 7.10
N ARG A 10 11.57 -5.39 8.36
CA ARG A 10 10.71 -5.10 9.53
C ARG A 10 10.26 -3.65 9.57
N LEU A 11 11.10 -2.70 9.20
CA LEU A 11 10.72 -1.29 9.07
C LEU A 11 9.70 -1.09 7.94
N ILE A 12 9.89 -1.74 6.77
CA ILE A 12 8.91 -1.73 5.69
C ILE A 12 7.56 -2.23 6.18
N ALA A 13 7.53 -3.37 6.89
CA ALA A 13 6.30 -3.91 7.45
C ALA A 13 5.63 -2.92 8.42
N LEU A 14 6.41 -2.29 9.30
CA LEU A 14 5.92 -1.28 10.24
C LEU A 14 5.27 -0.09 9.50
N PHE A 15 5.92 0.44 8.46
CA PHE A 15 5.37 1.53 7.65
C PHE A 15 4.08 1.11 6.93
N CYS A 16 4.04 -0.08 6.37
CA CYS A 16 2.87 -0.57 5.64
C CYS A 16 1.67 -0.79 6.57
N PHE A 17 1.85 -1.45 7.71
CA PHE A 17 0.77 -1.62 8.67
C PHE A 17 0.37 -0.31 9.34
N GLY A 18 1.34 0.59 9.60
CA GLY A 18 1.09 1.94 10.07
C GLY A 18 0.22 2.75 9.10
N ALA A 19 0.51 2.67 7.80
CA ALA A 19 -0.28 3.32 6.75
C ALA A 19 -1.72 2.82 6.73
N VAL A 20 -1.93 1.50 6.81
CA VAL A 20 -3.28 0.91 6.90
C VAL A 20 -4.00 1.37 8.18
N GLY A 21 -3.29 1.39 9.31
CA GLY A 21 -3.83 1.90 10.57
C GLY A 21 -4.28 3.37 10.48
N ILE A 22 -3.46 4.23 9.90
CA ILE A 22 -3.81 5.64 9.64
C ILE A 22 -5.02 5.74 8.71
N ALA A 23 -5.06 4.94 7.64
CA ALA A 23 -6.18 4.93 6.72
C ALA A 23 -7.50 4.50 7.39
N LEU A 24 -7.46 3.54 8.32
CA LEU A 24 -8.63 3.11 9.09
C LEU A 24 -9.07 4.17 10.10
N ILE A 25 -8.13 4.82 10.78
CA ILE A 25 -8.44 5.95 11.66
C ILE A 25 -9.07 7.09 10.86
N SER A 26 -8.52 7.42 9.70
CA SER A 26 -9.09 8.44 8.81
C SER A 26 -10.52 8.12 8.40
N GLN A 27 -10.79 6.85 8.08
CA GLN A 27 -12.13 6.40 7.69
C GLN A 27 -13.12 6.42 8.84
N HIS A 28 -12.77 5.87 10.00
CA HIS A 28 -13.72 5.61 11.07
C HIS A 28 -13.83 6.73 12.12
N VAL A 29 -12.78 7.56 12.25
CA VAL A 29 -12.75 8.66 13.24
C VAL A 29 -13.00 10.01 12.57
N PHE A 30 -12.50 10.19 11.35
CA PHE A 30 -12.61 11.46 10.62
C PHE A 30 -13.64 11.43 9.48
N ASP A 31 -14.45 10.36 9.39
CA ASP A 31 -15.50 10.19 8.36
C ASP A 31 -15.00 10.42 6.92
N MET A 32 -13.80 9.90 6.61
CA MET A 32 -13.23 9.97 5.28
C MET A 32 -13.53 8.69 4.50
N PRO A 33 -14.64 8.62 3.73
CA PRO A 33 -15.03 7.40 3.04
C PRO A 33 -14.03 7.04 1.93
N PRO A 34 -13.50 5.81 1.89
CA PRO A 34 -12.53 5.41 0.89
C PRO A 34 -13.19 5.06 -0.43
N CYS A 35 -12.51 5.39 -1.53
CA CYS A 35 -12.84 4.91 -2.88
C CYS A 35 -12.15 3.56 -3.17
N ALA A 36 -12.52 2.93 -4.29
CA ALA A 36 -11.96 1.64 -4.70
C ALA A 36 -10.43 1.65 -4.83
N TRP A 37 -9.84 2.72 -5.37
CA TRP A 37 -8.38 2.86 -5.47
C TRP A 37 -7.71 3.00 -4.11
N CYS A 38 -8.35 3.70 -3.16
CA CYS A 38 -7.86 3.78 -1.78
C CYS A 38 -7.84 2.40 -1.12
N VAL A 39 -8.90 1.63 -1.31
CA VAL A 39 -9.05 0.26 -0.76
C VAL A 39 -8.04 -0.69 -1.41
N MET A 40 -7.84 -0.60 -2.72
CA MET A 40 -6.82 -1.39 -3.42
C MET A 40 -5.41 -1.08 -2.92
N GLN A 41 -5.09 0.17 -2.63
CA GLN A 41 -3.79 0.54 -2.03
C GLN A 41 -3.61 -0.05 -0.62
N ARG A 42 -4.68 -0.13 0.19
CA ARG A 42 -4.63 -0.84 1.48
C ARG A 42 -4.26 -2.31 1.30
N LEU A 43 -4.86 -2.98 0.31
CA LEU A 43 -4.52 -4.36 -0.01
C LEU A 43 -3.05 -4.51 -0.39
N ILE A 44 -2.52 -3.59 -1.21
CA ILE A 44 -1.09 -3.59 -1.58
C ILE A 44 -0.20 -3.38 -0.34
N TYR A 45 -0.52 -2.43 0.55
CA TYR A 45 0.23 -2.24 1.80
C TYR A 45 0.21 -3.48 2.69
N LEU A 46 -0.93 -4.13 2.84
CA LEU A 46 -1.04 -5.38 3.62
C LEU A 46 -0.19 -6.49 3.00
N ALA A 47 -0.24 -6.65 1.68
CA ALA A 47 0.57 -7.64 0.97
C ALA A 47 2.07 -7.38 1.18
N ILE A 48 2.54 -6.12 1.02
CA ILE A 48 3.92 -5.73 1.30
C ILE A 48 4.27 -6.01 2.75
N GLY A 49 3.41 -5.62 3.69
CA GLY A 49 3.63 -5.81 5.12
C GLY A 49 3.83 -7.27 5.50
N ILE A 50 2.97 -8.17 5.00
CA ILE A 50 3.07 -9.61 5.24
C ILE A 50 4.35 -10.18 4.62
N VAL A 51 4.63 -9.88 3.35
CA VAL A 51 5.84 -10.35 2.66
C VAL A 51 7.11 -9.85 3.39
N ALA A 52 7.12 -8.61 3.81
CA ALA A 52 8.23 -8.01 4.54
C ALA A 52 8.41 -8.64 5.94
N LEU A 53 7.33 -8.99 6.65
CA LEU A 53 7.42 -9.74 7.91
C LEU A 53 8.03 -11.12 7.69
N VAL A 54 7.55 -11.86 6.69
CA VAL A 54 8.08 -13.19 6.37
C VAL A 54 9.59 -13.11 6.08
N GLY A 55 10.02 -12.15 5.25
CA GLY A 55 11.45 -11.96 4.96
C GLY A 55 12.27 -11.41 6.12
N GLY A 56 11.65 -10.64 7.03
CA GLY A 56 12.30 -10.02 8.18
C GLY A 56 12.49 -10.94 9.38
N PHE A 57 11.70 -12.02 9.49
CA PHE A 57 11.76 -13.00 10.58
C PHE A 57 12.05 -14.42 10.13
N GLY A 58 11.85 -14.75 8.85
CA GLY A 58 11.94 -16.13 8.35
C GLY A 58 13.35 -16.73 8.27
N GLY A 59 14.39 -15.92 8.46
CA GLY A 59 15.78 -16.36 8.39
C GLY A 59 16.21 -16.88 7.00
N GLY A 60 17.43 -16.62 6.62
CA GLY A 60 17.98 -17.08 5.34
C GLY A 60 18.04 -16.03 4.24
N ARG A 61 19.23 -15.88 3.67
CA ARG A 61 19.55 -14.83 2.69
C ARG A 61 18.68 -14.87 1.43
N ALA A 62 18.35 -16.07 0.96
CA ALA A 62 17.53 -16.25 -0.23
C ALA A 62 16.10 -15.73 0.01
N LEU A 63 15.46 -16.15 1.10
CA LEU A 63 14.12 -15.72 1.47
C LEU A 63 14.05 -14.19 1.66
N THR A 64 14.99 -13.61 2.39
CA THR A 64 15.08 -12.17 2.60
C THR A 64 15.17 -11.40 1.27
N ARG A 65 15.96 -11.88 0.30
CA ARG A 65 16.08 -11.27 -1.03
C ARG A 65 14.79 -11.39 -1.86
N VAL A 66 14.19 -12.58 -1.86
CA VAL A 66 12.92 -12.80 -2.58
C VAL A 66 11.82 -11.91 -2.01
N CYS A 67 11.69 -11.85 -0.69
CA CYS A 67 10.72 -10.97 -0.04
C CYS A 67 11.02 -9.49 -0.31
N GLY A 68 12.29 -9.08 -0.35
CA GLY A 68 12.70 -7.75 -0.76
C GLY A 68 12.29 -7.41 -2.19
N ALA A 69 12.51 -8.32 -3.14
CA ALA A 69 12.14 -8.16 -4.54
C ALA A 69 10.60 -8.06 -4.70
N LEU A 70 9.85 -8.94 -4.04
CA LEU A 70 8.39 -8.89 -4.06
C LEU A 70 7.86 -7.59 -3.44
N SER A 71 8.44 -7.14 -2.32
CA SER A 71 8.08 -5.86 -1.71
C SER A 71 8.35 -4.68 -2.66
N ALA A 72 9.47 -4.69 -3.38
CA ALA A 72 9.79 -3.65 -4.36
C ALA A 72 8.80 -3.64 -5.54
N LEU A 73 8.45 -4.82 -6.07
CA LEU A 73 7.48 -4.94 -7.17
C LEU A 73 6.08 -4.46 -6.74
N LEU A 74 5.62 -4.88 -5.57
CA LEU A 74 4.33 -4.43 -5.02
C LEU A 74 4.34 -2.92 -4.74
N ALA A 75 5.44 -2.38 -4.22
CA ALA A 75 5.56 -0.95 -3.99
C ALA A 75 5.54 -0.16 -5.33
N ALA A 76 6.18 -0.66 -6.38
CA ALA A 76 6.09 -0.06 -7.71
C ALA A 76 4.66 -0.08 -8.26
N ALA A 77 3.92 -1.18 -8.08
CA ALA A 77 2.50 -1.26 -8.42
C ALA A 77 1.67 -0.25 -7.60
N GLY A 78 1.99 -0.08 -6.31
CA GLY A 78 1.38 0.93 -5.44
C GLY A 78 1.64 2.37 -5.91
N VAL A 79 2.86 2.67 -6.38
CA VAL A 79 3.19 3.97 -6.99
C VAL A 79 2.30 4.24 -8.21
N VAL A 80 2.17 3.27 -9.10
CA VAL A 80 1.31 3.39 -10.30
C VAL A 80 -0.15 3.59 -9.90
N ALA A 81 -0.65 2.82 -8.93
CA ALA A 81 -2.02 2.92 -8.45
C ALA A 81 -2.31 4.30 -7.82
N ALA A 82 -1.42 4.80 -6.95
CA ALA A 82 -1.57 6.10 -6.31
C ALA A 82 -1.47 7.26 -7.32
N TRP A 83 -0.57 7.16 -8.28
CA TRP A 83 -0.45 8.14 -9.36
C TRP A 83 -1.68 8.17 -10.25
N TYR A 84 -2.19 7.00 -10.64
CA TYR A 84 -3.41 6.91 -11.45
C TYR A 84 -4.62 7.47 -10.70
N GLN A 85 -4.75 7.15 -9.42
CA GLN A 85 -5.80 7.73 -8.58
C GLN A 85 -5.75 9.25 -8.58
N TYR A 86 -4.58 9.84 -8.34
CA TYR A 86 -4.39 11.29 -8.28
C TYR A 86 -4.62 11.98 -9.63
N SER A 87 -4.04 11.44 -10.70
CA SER A 87 -4.00 12.10 -12.01
C SER A 87 -5.24 11.87 -12.86
N VAL A 88 -5.87 10.71 -12.72
CA VAL A 88 -6.97 10.26 -13.60
C VAL A 88 -8.24 10.02 -12.80
N ALA A 89 -8.26 9.04 -11.89
CA ALA A 89 -9.48 8.57 -11.26
C ALA A 89 -10.20 9.65 -10.44
N ALA A 90 -9.46 10.52 -9.74
CA ALA A 90 -10.02 11.63 -8.96
C ALA A 90 -10.68 12.73 -9.83
N LYS A 91 -10.44 12.71 -11.15
CA LYS A 91 -10.96 13.71 -12.11
C LYS A 91 -12.00 13.13 -13.07
N MET A 92 -12.28 11.83 -12.98
CA MET A 92 -13.27 11.18 -13.84
C MET A 92 -14.69 11.48 -13.35
N LEU A 93 -15.48 12.13 -14.20
CA LEU A 93 -16.90 12.41 -13.97
C LEU A 93 -17.83 11.24 -14.33
N SER A 94 -17.28 10.07 -14.67
CA SER A 94 -18.07 8.93 -15.12
C SER A 94 -18.54 8.08 -13.93
N CYS A 95 -19.79 7.61 -13.99
CA CYS A 95 -20.33 6.60 -13.09
C CYS A 95 -19.86 5.18 -13.42
N ASP A 96 -18.96 5.03 -14.39
CA ASP A 96 -18.43 3.73 -14.80
C ASP A 96 -17.49 3.16 -13.75
N GLN A 97 -17.61 1.85 -13.56
CA GLN A 97 -16.72 1.11 -12.65
C GLN A 97 -15.28 1.15 -13.17
N THR A 98 -14.36 1.64 -12.33
CA THR A 98 -12.94 1.64 -12.62
C THR A 98 -12.36 0.22 -12.53
N PHE A 99 -11.11 0.04 -12.99
CA PHE A 99 -10.40 -1.22 -12.82
C PHE A 99 -10.35 -1.65 -11.34
N ALA A 100 -10.12 -0.70 -10.43
CA ALA A 100 -10.06 -0.97 -8.99
C ALA A 100 -11.42 -1.44 -8.43
N ASP A 101 -12.53 -0.86 -8.89
CA ASP A 101 -13.87 -1.30 -8.49
C ASP A 101 -14.10 -2.75 -8.90
N ARG A 102 -13.84 -3.08 -10.16
CA ARG A 102 -14.02 -4.45 -10.69
C ARG A 102 -13.11 -5.45 -10.00
N PHE A 103 -11.87 -5.07 -9.74
CA PHE A 103 -10.90 -5.93 -9.06
C PHE A 103 -11.32 -6.21 -7.62
N MET A 104 -11.63 -5.17 -6.84
CA MET A 104 -12.00 -5.32 -5.42
C MET A 104 -13.32 -6.09 -5.27
N SER A 105 -14.35 -5.76 -6.04
CA SER A 105 -15.62 -6.50 -6.03
C SER A 105 -15.44 -7.93 -6.55
N GLY A 106 -14.56 -8.16 -7.51
CA GLY A 106 -14.23 -9.50 -8.01
C GLY A 106 -13.52 -10.39 -6.99
N THR A 107 -12.76 -9.80 -6.05
CA THR A 107 -12.15 -10.55 -4.94
C THR A 107 -13.16 -10.87 -3.82
N GLY A 108 -14.27 -10.15 -3.75
CA GLY A 108 -15.27 -10.27 -2.68
C GLY A 108 -14.80 -9.75 -1.31
N LEU A 109 -13.64 -9.12 -1.24
CA LEU A 109 -13.08 -8.60 0.02
C LEU A 109 -13.87 -7.41 0.56
N ASP A 110 -14.45 -6.61 -0.31
CA ASP A 110 -15.32 -5.49 0.01
C ASP A 110 -16.58 -5.94 0.78
N GLY A 111 -17.15 -7.06 0.41
CA GLY A 111 -18.27 -7.67 1.10
C GLY A 111 -17.89 -8.54 2.31
N ALA A 112 -16.75 -9.23 2.25
CA ALA A 112 -16.30 -10.13 3.31
C ALA A 112 -15.75 -9.39 4.54
N VAL A 113 -15.02 -8.28 4.33
CA VAL A 113 -14.39 -7.48 5.38
C VAL A 113 -14.67 -5.99 5.15
N PRO A 114 -15.94 -5.55 5.22
CA PRO A 114 -16.33 -4.20 4.81
C PRO A 114 -15.69 -3.08 5.65
N TRP A 115 -15.40 -3.31 6.93
CA TRP A 115 -14.72 -2.33 7.78
C TRP A 115 -13.28 -2.01 7.32
N LEU A 116 -12.64 -2.91 6.56
CA LEU A 116 -11.26 -2.75 6.05
C LEU A 116 -11.25 -2.44 4.56
N PHE A 117 -12.08 -3.14 3.77
CA PHE A 117 -12.08 -3.11 2.32
C PHE A 117 -13.38 -2.59 1.69
N GLY A 118 -14.33 -2.09 2.50
CA GLY A 118 -15.57 -1.50 1.97
C GLY A 118 -15.28 -0.24 1.15
N ILE A 119 -15.97 -0.11 0.02
CA ILE A 119 -15.93 1.03 -0.89
C ILE A 119 -17.16 1.87 -0.59
N TYR A 120 -16.98 3.13 -0.15
CA TYR A 120 -18.07 3.98 0.32
C TYR A 120 -18.17 5.30 -0.44
N ALA A 121 -17.23 5.60 -1.34
CA ALA A 121 -17.22 6.82 -2.12
C ALA A 121 -16.68 6.59 -3.54
N THR A 122 -17.02 7.48 -4.47
CA THR A 122 -16.30 7.59 -5.74
C THR A 122 -14.92 8.20 -5.52
N CYS A 123 -14.01 8.04 -6.47
CA CYS A 123 -12.68 8.65 -6.35
C CYS A 123 -12.73 10.18 -6.31
N MET A 124 -13.71 10.80 -6.94
CA MET A 124 -13.91 12.25 -6.92
C MET A 124 -14.42 12.73 -5.56
N ASP A 125 -15.34 11.99 -4.94
CA ASP A 125 -15.87 12.34 -3.60
C ASP A 125 -14.86 12.03 -2.48
N ALA A 126 -13.91 11.12 -2.73
CA ALA A 126 -12.87 10.74 -1.78
C ALA A 126 -11.62 11.66 -1.83
N VAL A 127 -11.65 12.75 -2.59
CA VAL A 127 -10.55 13.73 -2.62
C VAL A 127 -10.54 14.51 -1.33
N VAL A 128 -9.61 14.19 -0.46
CA VAL A 128 -9.39 14.87 0.83
C VAL A 128 -7.96 15.40 0.89
N SER A 129 -7.80 16.61 1.36
CA SER A 129 -6.49 17.23 1.60
C SER A 129 -6.15 17.18 3.08
N VAL A 130 -4.98 16.63 3.39
CA VAL A 130 -4.39 16.62 4.73
C VAL A 130 -3.14 17.49 4.71
N LEU A 131 -3.10 18.50 5.56
CA LEU A 131 -2.02 19.52 5.60
C LEU A 131 -1.80 20.22 4.24
N GLY A 132 -2.89 20.42 3.46
CA GLY A 132 -2.82 21.08 2.15
C GLY A 132 -2.36 20.21 0.99
N ILE A 133 -2.11 18.92 1.22
CA ILE A 133 -1.69 17.93 0.22
C ILE A 133 -2.78 16.86 0.09
N GLU A 134 -3.14 16.48 -1.13
CA GLU A 134 -4.12 15.42 -1.35
C GLU A 134 -3.65 14.09 -0.75
N TYR A 135 -4.58 13.35 -0.15
CA TYR A 135 -4.29 12.09 0.55
C TYR A 135 -3.60 11.05 -0.35
N ALA A 136 -3.95 11.02 -1.63
CA ALA A 136 -3.32 10.16 -2.63
C ALA A 136 -1.81 10.41 -2.79
N LEU A 137 -1.37 11.66 -2.66
CA LEU A 137 0.06 12.03 -2.75
C LEU A 137 0.86 11.58 -1.52
N TRP A 138 0.25 11.56 -0.34
CA TRP A 138 0.87 10.97 0.85
C TRP A 138 1.11 9.46 0.66
N SER A 139 0.13 8.76 0.10
CA SER A 139 0.26 7.34 -0.22
C SER A 139 1.32 7.11 -1.30
N LEU A 140 1.33 7.94 -2.35
CA LEU A 140 2.36 7.90 -3.40
C LEU A 140 3.77 8.04 -2.79
N ALA A 141 3.98 9.04 -1.96
CA ALA A 141 5.27 9.28 -1.31
C ALA A 141 5.70 8.08 -0.47
N LEU A 142 4.79 7.47 0.28
CA LEU A 142 5.09 6.32 1.10
C LEU A 142 5.45 5.08 0.25
N PHE A 143 4.74 4.82 -0.86
CA PHE A 143 5.11 3.74 -1.77
C PHE A 143 6.50 3.94 -2.38
N VAL A 144 6.85 5.17 -2.74
CA VAL A 144 8.19 5.53 -3.24
C VAL A 144 9.24 5.25 -2.16
N ILE A 145 9.01 5.66 -0.93
CA ILE A 145 9.91 5.39 0.20
C ILE A 145 10.10 3.87 0.40
N VAL A 146 9.00 3.11 0.44
CA VAL A 146 9.03 1.65 0.59
C VAL A 146 9.81 0.99 -0.56
N PHE A 147 9.58 1.45 -1.79
CA PHE A 147 10.32 0.97 -2.96
C PHE A 147 11.85 1.14 -2.78
N PHE A 148 12.29 2.35 -2.46
CA PHE A 148 13.72 2.62 -2.26
C PHE A 148 14.30 1.91 -1.02
N MET A 149 13.52 1.67 0.02
CA MET A 149 13.94 0.87 1.17
C MET A 149 14.10 -0.62 0.82
N ALA A 150 13.35 -1.13 -0.14
CA ALA A 150 13.43 -2.52 -0.58
C ALA A 150 14.64 -2.79 -1.48
N LEU A 151 15.11 -1.81 -2.26
CA LEU A 151 16.23 -1.98 -3.18
C LEU A 151 17.54 -2.49 -2.51
N PRO A 152 18.01 -1.91 -1.40
CA PRO A 152 19.21 -2.41 -0.71
C PRO A 152 19.04 -3.82 -0.14
N VAL A 153 17.80 -4.28 0.10
CA VAL A 153 17.54 -5.67 0.50
C VAL A 153 17.80 -6.63 -0.67
N VAL A 154 17.42 -6.23 -1.89
CA VAL A 154 17.61 -7.02 -3.12
C VAL A 154 19.09 -7.04 -3.53
N PHE A 155 19.70 -5.86 -3.63
CA PHE A 155 21.05 -5.68 -4.18
C PHE A 155 22.15 -5.69 -3.11
N GLY A 156 21.81 -5.65 -1.84
CA GLY A 156 22.78 -5.64 -0.75
C GLY A 156 23.66 -6.90 -0.79
N ARG A 157 24.95 -6.71 -1.08
CA ARG A 157 25.95 -7.74 -0.84
C ARG A 157 26.05 -7.90 0.67
N GLY A 158 25.59 -9.05 1.20
CA GLY A 158 25.72 -9.35 2.61
C GLY A 158 27.20 -9.24 3.02
N ARG A 159 27.55 -8.16 3.72
CA ARG A 159 28.74 -8.19 4.52
C ARG A 159 28.49 -9.21 5.64
N ALA A 160 29.24 -10.28 5.59
CA ALA A 160 29.34 -11.27 6.65
C ALA A 160 29.75 -10.57 7.97
#